data_d3bf7a3473242ea03993b84d2fc2494f
#
_entry.id   d3bf7a3473242ea03993b84d2fc2494f
#
_cell.length_a   1.000
_cell.length_b   1.000
_cell.length_c   1.000
_cell.angle_alpha   90.00
_cell.angle_beta   90.00
_cell.angle_gamma   90.00
#
_symmetry.space_group_name_H-M   'P 1'
#
loop_
_entity.id
_entity.type
_entity.pdbx_description
1 polymer ?
#
loop_
_entity_poly.entity_id
_entity_poly.type
_entity_poly.pdbx_seq_one_letter_code
_entity_poly.pdbx_strand_id
1 'polypeptide(L)'
;MKRFFLLLNVAILFLCSCDPKPIGGENEAAEKGVFVLNEGLWQMNNSSISFYNLEEGTIVPDLFLQQNNRGLGDTGSDLKRYGDQLYCVVNVSERLEIIEFKTGKSIAAISLAGRQPRRLAFHDGYA
;
A
#
# COMPACT_ATOMS: atom_id res chain seq x y z
N MET A 1 -2.31 5.26 58.42
CA MET A 1 -1.90 4.24 57.44
C MET A 1 -2.89 4.05 56.30
N LYS A 2 -4.20 4.20 56.45
CA LYS A 2 -5.18 4.00 55.34
C LYS A 2 -5.17 5.09 54.25
N ARG A 3 -4.71 6.30 54.56
CA ARG A 3 -4.67 7.43 53.60
C ARG A 3 -3.45 7.41 52.67
N PHE A 4 -2.39 6.72 53.07
CA PHE A 4 -1.18 6.58 52.25
C PHE A 4 -1.34 5.54 51.15
N PHE A 5 -2.15 4.51 51.35
CA PHE A 5 -2.47 3.50 50.37
C PHE A 5 -3.40 4.00 49.25
N LEU A 6 -4.23 5.02 49.52
CA LEU A 6 -5.15 5.58 48.55
C LEU A 6 -4.42 6.45 47.52
N LEU A 7 -3.36 7.15 47.92
CA LEU A 7 -2.55 7.99 47.05
C LEU A 7 -1.64 7.16 46.12
N LEU A 8 -1.20 5.99 46.54
CA LEU A 8 -0.38 5.09 45.73
C LEU A 8 -1.20 4.44 44.59
N ASN A 9 -2.49 4.18 44.81
CA ASN A 9 -3.36 3.60 43.77
C ASN A 9 -3.77 4.61 42.67
N VAL A 10 -3.77 5.90 42.95
CA VAL A 10 -4.07 6.95 41.96
C VAL A 10 -2.88 7.22 41.04
N ALA A 11 -1.65 7.02 41.51
CA ALA A 11 -0.44 7.23 40.71
C ALA A 11 -0.20 6.15 39.63
N ILE A 12 -0.77 4.96 39.81
CA ILE A 12 -0.59 3.82 38.88
C ILE A 12 -1.51 3.95 37.63
N LEU A 13 -2.56 4.77 37.68
CA LEU A 13 -3.52 4.95 36.59
C LEU A 13 -3.04 5.89 35.46
N PHE A 14 -1.89 6.55 35.61
CA PHE A 14 -1.36 7.48 34.61
C PHE A 14 -0.26 6.92 33.71
N LEU A 15 0.08 5.64 33.77
CA LEU A 15 1.19 5.04 33.02
C LEU A 15 0.76 4.19 31.81
N CYS A 16 -0.51 4.20 31.44
CA CYS A 16 -0.99 3.43 30.30
C CYS A 16 -1.65 4.34 29.26
N SER A 17 -0.86 5.20 28.62
CA SER A 17 -1.27 5.85 27.38
C SER A 17 -0.05 6.11 26.51
N CYS A 18 0.55 5.03 26.03
CA CYS A 18 1.23 4.99 24.77
C CYS A 18 0.45 4.00 23.89
N ASP A 19 -0.65 4.45 23.30
CA ASP A 19 -1.12 3.83 22.08
C ASP A 19 -0.06 4.14 21.03
N PRO A 20 0.65 3.13 20.48
CA PRO A 20 1.34 3.33 19.23
C PRO A 20 0.23 3.70 18.25
N LYS A 21 0.23 4.94 17.76
CA LYS A 21 -0.62 5.30 16.62
C LYS A 21 -0.43 4.21 15.58
N PRO A 22 -1.49 3.56 15.11
CA PRO A 22 -1.37 2.66 13.96
C PRO A 22 -0.73 3.51 12.85
N ILE A 23 0.39 3.05 12.33
CA ILE A 23 1.00 3.57 11.10
C ILE A 23 0.05 3.14 10.00
N GLY A 24 -0.98 3.92 9.78
CA GLY A 24 -2.13 3.63 8.94
C GLY A 24 -3.25 4.58 9.31
N GLY A 25 -2.95 5.88 9.42
CA GLY A 25 -3.99 6.90 9.35
C GLY A 25 -4.70 6.71 8.02
N GLU A 26 -6.03 6.73 8.03
CA GLU A 26 -6.85 6.83 6.83
C GLU A 26 -6.26 7.97 5.99
N ASN A 27 -5.48 7.60 4.96
CA ASN A 27 -4.74 8.55 4.16
C ASN A 27 -5.69 9.23 3.18
N GLU A 28 -6.31 10.33 3.59
CA GLU A 28 -6.78 11.35 2.64
C GLU A 28 -5.61 11.87 1.76
N ALA A 29 -4.37 11.61 2.17
CA ALA A 29 -3.14 11.96 1.47
C ALA A 29 -2.96 11.30 0.09
N ALA A 30 -3.66 10.21 -0.21
CA ALA A 30 -3.56 9.56 -1.52
C ALA A 30 -4.09 10.43 -2.68
N GLU A 31 -4.81 11.51 -2.40
CA GLU A 31 -5.30 12.43 -3.44
C GLU A 31 -4.23 13.42 -3.92
N LYS A 32 -3.18 13.67 -3.13
CA LYS A 32 -2.13 14.66 -3.44
C LYS A 32 -0.73 14.03 -3.50
N GLY A 33 -0.59 12.97 -4.25
CA GLY A 33 0.66 12.27 -4.37
C GLY A 33 0.88 11.65 -5.74
N VAL A 34 2.07 11.06 -5.91
CA VAL A 34 2.47 10.39 -7.14
C VAL A 34 2.80 8.94 -6.82
N PHE A 35 2.12 8.03 -7.49
CA PHE A 35 2.49 6.62 -7.50
C PHE A 35 3.53 6.37 -8.58
N VAL A 36 4.59 5.67 -8.22
CA VAL A 36 5.67 5.30 -9.13
C VAL A 36 5.77 3.77 -9.17
N LEU A 37 5.53 3.20 -10.33
CA LEU A 37 5.80 1.78 -10.56
C LEU A 37 7.28 1.59 -10.85
N ASN A 38 7.95 0.83 -10.01
CA ASN A 38 9.31 0.39 -10.23
C ASN A 38 9.26 -1.00 -10.89
N GLU A 39 9.71 -1.09 -12.12
CA GLU A 39 9.65 -2.32 -12.91
C GLU A 39 10.37 -3.49 -12.22
N GLY A 40 11.47 -3.18 -11.55
CA GLY A 40 12.36 -4.19 -10.99
C GLY A 40 13.28 -4.79 -12.05
N LEU A 41 14.02 -5.80 -11.65
CA LEU A 41 14.91 -6.56 -12.53
C LEU A 41 14.20 -7.85 -12.96
N TRP A 42 14.35 -8.19 -14.22
CA TRP A 42 13.74 -9.38 -14.81
C TRP A 42 14.15 -10.67 -14.05
N GLN A 43 13.20 -11.50 -13.72
CA GLN A 43 13.32 -12.71 -12.92
C GLN A 43 13.84 -12.53 -11.48
N MET A 44 13.84 -11.29 -10.97
CA MET A 44 14.25 -11.01 -9.59
C MET A 44 13.08 -10.86 -8.62
N ASN A 45 11.84 -10.87 -9.11
CA ASN A 45 10.61 -10.75 -8.31
C ASN A 45 10.64 -9.54 -7.35
N ASN A 46 11.17 -8.42 -7.82
CA ASN A 46 11.42 -7.22 -7.03
C ASN A 46 10.77 -5.95 -7.58
N SER A 47 9.69 -6.08 -8.36
CA SER A 47 8.86 -4.93 -8.69
C SER A 47 8.22 -4.33 -7.44
N SER A 48 8.06 -3.02 -7.41
CA SER A 48 7.46 -2.32 -6.29
C SER A 48 6.63 -1.12 -6.74
N ILE A 49 5.77 -0.63 -5.86
CA ILE A 49 5.07 0.63 -6.03
C ILE A 49 5.50 1.57 -4.92
N SER A 50 6.13 2.68 -5.31
CA SER A 50 6.46 3.77 -4.39
C SER A 50 5.36 4.83 -4.43
N PHE A 51 5.18 5.54 -3.32
CA PHE A 51 4.29 6.69 -3.22
C PHE A 51 5.05 7.89 -2.70
N TYR A 52 4.97 9.00 -3.43
CA TYR A 52 5.50 10.30 -3.03
C TYR A 52 4.36 11.23 -2.63
N ASN A 53 4.35 11.66 -1.38
CA ASN A 53 3.40 12.63 -0.87
C ASN A 53 3.88 14.04 -1.22
N LEU A 54 3.11 14.76 -2.03
CA LEU A 54 3.46 16.11 -2.50
C LEU A 54 3.33 17.18 -1.41
N GLU A 55 2.48 16.97 -0.40
CA GLU A 55 2.29 17.94 0.68
C GLU A 55 3.39 17.83 1.73
N GLU A 56 3.76 16.61 2.10
CA GLU A 56 4.75 16.35 3.13
C GLU A 56 6.19 16.26 2.59
N GLY A 57 6.34 16.09 1.27
CA GLY A 57 7.64 15.86 0.65
C GLY A 57 8.28 14.52 1.05
N THR A 58 7.45 13.55 1.49
CA THR A 58 7.91 12.24 1.96
C THR A 58 7.70 11.16 0.92
N ILE A 59 8.51 10.09 1.01
CA ILE A 59 8.38 8.92 0.13
C ILE A 59 8.17 7.64 0.92
N VAL A 60 7.24 6.81 0.45
CA VAL A 60 7.08 5.42 0.86
C VAL A 60 7.67 4.55 -0.24
N PRO A 61 8.85 3.92 -0.05
CA PRO A 61 9.60 3.27 -1.13
C PRO A 61 8.93 2.03 -1.70
N ASP A 62 8.22 1.26 -0.88
CA ASP A 62 7.45 0.08 -1.31
C ASP A 62 6.13 0.02 -0.56
N LEU A 63 5.18 0.85 -1.01
CA LEU A 63 3.84 0.92 -0.45
C LEU A 63 3.12 -0.43 -0.54
N PHE A 64 3.25 -1.12 -1.68
CA PHE A 64 2.54 -2.38 -1.88
C PHE A 64 2.98 -3.46 -0.88
N LEU A 65 4.27 -3.64 -0.69
CA LEU A 65 4.81 -4.58 0.30
C LEU A 65 4.36 -4.24 1.72
N GLN A 66 4.43 -2.95 2.08
CA GLN A 66 4.04 -2.49 3.41
C GLN A 66 2.57 -2.75 3.72
N GLN A 67 1.68 -2.56 2.75
CA GLN A 67 0.24 -2.72 2.95
C GLN A 67 -0.25 -4.16 2.84
N ASN A 68 0.50 -5.04 2.14
CA ASN A 68 0.02 -6.37 1.79
C ASN A 68 0.88 -7.52 2.36
N ASN A 69 2.01 -7.21 3.02
CA ASN A 69 2.97 -8.20 3.55
C ASN A 69 3.44 -9.23 2.49
N ARG A 70 3.43 -8.82 1.22
CA ARG A 70 3.94 -9.60 0.08
C ARG A 70 4.44 -8.68 -1.01
N GLY A 71 5.40 -9.14 -1.80
CA GLY A 71 5.91 -8.40 -2.95
C GLY A 71 4.88 -8.26 -4.07
N LEU A 72 5.04 -7.20 -4.89
CA LEU A 72 4.20 -6.96 -6.06
C LEU A 72 4.41 -8.04 -7.13
N GLY A 73 5.60 -8.58 -7.27
CA GLY A 73 5.92 -9.61 -8.23
C GLY A 73 7.10 -9.25 -9.13
N ASP A 74 7.13 -9.87 -10.31
CA ASP A 74 8.21 -9.73 -11.27
C ASP A 74 7.77 -8.91 -12.48
N THR A 75 8.54 -7.88 -12.79
CA THR A 75 8.39 -7.01 -13.96
C THR A 75 7.05 -6.28 -14.01
N GLY A 76 6.88 -5.26 -13.15
CA GLY A 76 5.75 -4.33 -13.21
C GLY A 76 5.85 -3.48 -14.48
N SER A 77 4.86 -3.57 -15.37
CA SER A 77 4.96 -3.01 -16.72
C SER A 77 3.97 -1.87 -17.03
N ASP A 78 2.87 -1.78 -16.28
CA ASP A 78 1.89 -0.68 -16.42
C ASP A 78 1.15 -0.45 -15.11
N LEU A 79 0.87 0.82 -14.79
CA LEU A 79 0.11 1.21 -13.61
C LEU A 79 -0.87 2.30 -14.00
N LYS A 80 -2.17 2.05 -13.82
CA LYS A 80 -3.22 3.01 -14.16
C LYS A 80 -4.26 3.12 -13.08
N ARG A 81 -4.76 4.33 -12.88
CA ARG A 81 -5.91 4.59 -12.03
C ARG A 81 -7.19 4.54 -12.85
N TYR A 82 -8.20 3.86 -12.32
CA TYR A 82 -9.58 3.94 -12.81
C TYR A 82 -10.53 3.95 -11.60
N GLY A 83 -11.26 5.04 -11.43
CA GLY A 83 -12.05 5.29 -10.22
C GLY A 83 -11.18 5.35 -8.96
N ASP A 84 -11.57 4.59 -7.96
CA ASP A 84 -10.87 4.48 -6.67
C ASP A 84 -9.88 3.30 -6.62
N GLN A 85 -9.48 2.81 -7.77
CA GLN A 85 -8.59 1.66 -7.87
C GLN A 85 -7.37 1.97 -8.75
N LEU A 86 -6.24 1.36 -8.38
CA LEU A 86 -5.06 1.24 -9.21
C LEU A 86 -5.02 -0.16 -9.80
N TYR A 87 -4.69 -0.23 -11.07
CA TYR A 87 -4.53 -1.47 -11.82
C TYR A 87 -3.09 -1.59 -12.24
N CYS A 88 -2.40 -2.60 -11.74
CA CYS A 88 -1.00 -2.84 -12.00
C CYS A 88 -0.81 -4.13 -12.80
N VAL A 89 -0.24 -3.99 -13.99
CA VAL A 89 0.15 -5.12 -14.84
C VAL A 89 1.52 -5.62 -14.39
N VAL A 90 1.59 -6.90 -13.98
CA VAL A 90 2.83 -7.55 -13.55
C VAL A 90 3.18 -8.64 -14.56
N ASN A 91 4.05 -8.28 -15.51
CA ASN A 91 4.27 -9.02 -16.75
C ASN A 91 4.76 -10.46 -16.56
N VAL A 92 5.93 -10.63 -15.94
CA VAL A 92 6.54 -11.96 -15.75
C VAL A 92 5.77 -12.78 -14.70
N SER A 93 5.14 -12.12 -13.74
CA SER A 93 4.20 -12.78 -12.81
C SER A 93 2.84 -13.10 -13.45
N GLU A 94 2.62 -12.73 -14.70
CA GLU A 94 1.43 -13.05 -15.51
C GLU A 94 0.12 -12.73 -14.78
N ARG A 95 0.01 -11.52 -14.21
CA ARG A 95 -1.18 -11.11 -13.48
C ARG A 95 -1.48 -9.62 -13.60
N LEU A 96 -2.74 -9.30 -13.34
CA LEU A 96 -3.23 -7.96 -13.08
C LEU A 96 -3.53 -7.83 -11.59
N GLU A 97 -2.85 -6.94 -10.91
CA GLU A 97 -3.11 -6.59 -9.52
C GLU A 97 -4.07 -5.42 -9.45
N ILE A 98 -5.15 -5.55 -8.68
CA ILE A 98 -6.14 -4.49 -8.42
C ILE A 98 -5.95 -4.03 -7.00
N ILE A 99 -5.70 -2.73 -6.82
CA ILE A 99 -5.24 -2.13 -5.58
C ILE A 99 -6.17 -0.98 -5.22
N GLU A 100 -6.60 -0.89 -3.98
CA GLU A 100 -7.34 0.27 -3.49
C GLU A 100 -6.44 1.51 -3.50
N PHE A 101 -6.89 2.55 -4.20
CA PHE A 101 -6.09 3.77 -4.43
C PHE A 101 -5.68 4.46 -3.12
N LYS A 102 -6.59 4.56 -2.15
CA LYS A 102 -6.34 5.29 -0.89
C LYS A 102 -5.37 4.59 0.04
N THR A 103 -5.38 3.28 0.09
CA THR A 103 -4.64 2.51 1.09
C THR A 103 -3.45 1.75 0.54
N GLY A 104 -3.40 1.50 -0.77
CA GLY A 104 -2.42 0.60 -1.38
C GLY A 104 -2.67 -0.88 -1.12
N LYS A 105 -3.83 -1.23 -0.54
CA LYS A 105 -4.20 -2.63 -0.28
C LYS A 105 -4.66 -3.33 -1.54
N SER A 106 -4.20 -4.56 -1.73
CA SER A 106 -4.67 -5.44 -2.79
C SER A 106 -6.13 -5.83 -2.56
N ILE A 107 -6.97 -5.58 -3.56
CA ILE A 107 -8.37 -5.97 -3.60
C ILE A 107 -8.50 -7.33 -4.27
N ALA A 108 -7.78 -7.51 -5.38
CA ALA A 108 -7.79 -8.73 -6.17
C ALA A 108 -6.50 -8.89 -6.98
N ALA A 109 -6.16 -10.13 -7.30
CA ALA A 109 -5.13 -10.49 -8.25
C ALA A 109 -5.72 -11.43 -9.30
N ILE A 110 -5.78 -10.98 -10.55
CA ILE A 110 -6.32 -11.76 -11.67
C ILE A 110 -5.16 -12.45 -12.37
N SER A 111 -5.20 -13.78 -12.41
CA SER A 111 -4.21 -14.56 -13.15
C SER A 111 -4.42 -14.44 -14.65
N LEU A 112 -3.34 -14.14 -15.36
CA LEU A 112 -3.27 -14.07 -16.82
C LEU A 112 -2.22 -15.07 -17.34
N ALA A 113 -2.19 -16.26 -16.76
CA ALA A 113 -1.21 -17.29 -17.04
C ALA A 113 -1.03 -17.57 -18.54
N GLY A 114 0.22 -17.60 -19.00
CA GLY A 114 0.62 -17.77 -20.39
C GLY A 114 0.43 -16.53 -21.27
N ARG A 115 0.03 -15.37 -20.73
CA ARG A 115 -0.31 -14.17 -21.51
C ARG A 115 0.78 -13.09 -21.54
N GLN A 116 1.64 -13.02 -20.54
CA GLN A 116 2.66 -11.99 -20.38
C GLN A 116 2.12 -10.57 -20.65
N PRO A 117 1.12 -10.08 -19.89
CA PRO A 117 0.47 -8.80 -20.13
C PRO A 117 1.49 -7.66 -20.04
N ARG A 118 1.35 -6.62 -20.86
CA ARG A 118 2.28 -5.48 -20.83
C ARG A 118 1.62 -4.15 -20.60
N ARG A 119 0.39 -3.98 -21.05
CA ARG A 119 -0.33 -2.71 -20.96
C ARG A 119 -1.80 -2.95 -20.74
N LEU A 120 -2.46 -1.96 -20.14
CA LEU A 120 -3.87 -1.94 -19.83
C LEU A 120 -4.51 -0.69 -20.44
N ALA A 121 -5.73 -0.81 -20.93
CA ALA A 121 -6.56 0.31 -21.33
C ALA A 121 -7.97 0.12 -20.76
N PHE A 122 -8.68 1.23 -20.53
CA PHE A 122 -10.07 1.20 -20.07
C PHE A 122 -10.97 1.82 -21.11
N HIS A 123 -12.12 1.22 -21.33
CA HIS A 123 -13.17 1.75 -22.18
C HIS A 123 -14.53 1.24 -21.69
N ASP A 124 -15.49 2.14 -21.49
CA ASP A 124 -16.88 1.84 -21.10
C ASP A 124 -17.01 0.85 -19.92
N GLY A 125 -16.17 1.01 -18.90
CA GLY A 125 -16.18 0.16 -17.70
C GLY A 125 -15.47 -1.20 -17.87
N TYR A 126 -14.85 -1.46 -19.03
CA TYR A 126 -14.04 -2.64 -19.30
C TYR A 126 -12.54 -2.30 -19.26
N ALA A 127 -11.75 -3.31 -18.90
CA ALA A 127 -10.29 -3.27 -18.87
C ALA A 127 -9.69 -4.31 -19.80
#